data_ce49620f81183fb143216d357810d07f
#
_entry.id   ce49620f81183fb143216d357810d07f
#
_cell.length_a   1.000
_cell.length_b   1.000
_cell.length_c   1.000
_cell.angle_alpha   90.00
_cell.angle_beta   90.00
_cell.angle_gamma   90.00
#
_symmetry.space_group_name_H-M   'P 1'
#
loop_
_entity.id
_entity.type
_entity.pdbx_description
1 polymer ?
#
loop_
_entity_poly.entity_id
_entity_poly.type
_entity_poly.pdbx_seq_one_letter_code
_entity_poly.pdbx_strand_id
1 'polypeptide(L)'
;MKSIIKIITILIFTFSFFNCKAQSPILPLKKWSDEQENAYYKDLNNELNSFEGTWLYTDGNTSLKIVLEKRLMQFNGDYYTDLIVGEYQYIKNGVEKINTLNQINQDLGENHNIEGNFIYKNCNIFPVDDCVDGEIRLMLFIDDILTDKGLDIILHNRIVDGQEALKANMLESGGMITSNPGDPEPSEPTMGWQTENMMFIKQ
;
A
#
# COMPACT_ATOMS: atom_id res chain seq x y z
N MET A 1 40.00 41.53 -30.04
CA MET A 1 40.07 40.10 -29.69
C MET A 1 39.96 39.83 -28.18
N LYS A 2 40.76 40.44 -27.30
CA LYS A 2 40.69 40.17 -25.83
C LYS A 2 39.33 40.45 -25.17
N SER A 3 38.58 41.45 -25.62
CA SER A 3 37.24 41.76 -25.09
C SER A 3 36.18 40.75 -25.52
N ILE A 4 36.25 40.25 -26.75
CA ILE A 4 35.31 39.22 -27.26
C ILE A 4 35.49 37.93 -26.52
N ILE A 5 36.72 37.52 -26.24
CA ILE A 5 37.02 36.31 -25.47
C ILE A 5 36.44 36.41 -24.05
N LYS A 6 36.57 37.56 -23.38
CA LYS A 6 35.98 37.80 -22.06
C LYS A 6 34.45 37.67 -22.06
N ILE A 7 33.79 38.23 -23.07
CA ILE A 7 32.34 38.15 -23.20
C ILE A 7 31.88 36.70 -23.43
N ILE A 8 32.57 35.95 -24.29
CA ILE A 8 32.27 34.54 -24.54
C ILE A 8 32.48 33.70 -23.28
N THR A 9 33.55 33.94 -22.52
CA THR A 9 33.80 33.20 -21.24
C THR A 9 32.73 33.49 -20.21
N ILE A 10 32.26 34.73 -20.08
CA ILE A 10 31.17 35.11 -19.18
C ILE A 10 29.87 34.45 -19.64
N LEU A 11 29.57 34.40 -20.93
CA LEU A 11 28.37 33.79 -21.48
C LEU A 11 28.36 32.28 -21.22
N ILE A 12 29.47 31.57 -21.40
CA ILE A 12 29.60 30.13 -21.11
C ILE A 12 29.43 29.86 -19.62
N PHE A 13 30.00 30.71 -18.76
CA PHE A 13 29.88 30.56 -17.31
C PHE A 13 28.45 30.78 -16.80
N THR A 14 27.72 31.75 -17.39
CA THR A 14 26.30 31.92 -17.03
C THR A 14 25.39 30.79 -17.50
N PHE A 15 25.66 30.18 -18.65
CA PHE A 15 24.89 29.02 -19.13
C PHE A 15 25.09 27.77 -18.28
N SER A 16 26.19 27.64 -17.55
CA SER A 16 26.47 26.49 -16.68
C SER A 16 25.58 26.43 -15.43
N PHE A 17 24.95 27.54 -15.05
CA PHE A 17 24.07 27.60 -13.87
C PHE A 17 22.61 27.26 -14.15
N PHE A 18 22.17 27.15 -15.39
CA PHE A 18 20.76 26.90 -15.73
C PHE A 18 20.37 25.43 -15.72
N ASN A 19 21.28 24.47 -15.47
CA ASN A 19 20.99 23.05 -15.46
C ASN A 19 20.95 22.43 -14.05
N CYS A 20 20.92 23.24 -13.00
CA CYS A 20 20.72 22.70 -11.65
C CYS A 20 19.22 22.42 -11.47
N LYS A 21 18.75 21.24 -11.90
CA LYS A 21 17.47 20.73 -11.44
C LYS A 21 17.59 20.50 -9.94
N ALA A 22 16.78 21.18 -9.16
CA ALA A 22 16.67 20.87 -7.74
C ALA A 22 16.33 19.38 -7.62
N GLN A 23 17.16 18.64 -6.89
CA GLN A 23 16.88 17.24 -6.62
C GLN A 23 15.59 17.18 -5.79
N SER A 24 14.64 16.30 -6.16
CA SER A 24 13.43 16.08 -5.39
C SER A 24 13.80 15.74 -3.95
N PRO A 25 13.19 16.36 -2.94
CA PRO A 25 13.51 16.05 -1.55
C PRO A 25 13.11 14.60 -1.25
N ILE A 26 14.00 13.87 -0.56
CA ILE A 26 13.73 12.53 -0.07
C ILE A 26 13.24 12.66 1.37
N LEU A 27 12.03 12.20 1.61
CA LEU A 27 11.32 12.25 2.89
C LEU A 27 11.00 10.83 3.37
N PRO A 28 10.82 10.59 4.67
CA PRO A 28 10.32 9.32 5.16
C PRO A 28 8.89 9.06 4.65
N LEU A 29 8.44 7.79 4.65
CA LEU A 29 7.06 7.43 4.31
C LEU A 29 6.08 8.33 5.04
N LYS A 30 5.06 8.75 4.32
CA LYS A 30 4.14 9.80 4.72
C LYS A 30 3.27 9.39 5.91
N LYS A 31 3.01 10.37 6.78
CA LYS A 31 1.90 10.34 7.75
C LYS A 31 0.85 11.33 7.25
N TRP A 32 -0.33 10.93 7.00
CA TRP A 32 -1.62 11.57 6.61
C TRP A 32 -1.71 13.10 6.34
N SER A 33 -0.69 13.91 6.55
CA SER A 33 -0.71 15.36 6.35
C SER A 33 0.60 15.82 5.70
N ASP A 34 0.53 16.85 4.87
CA ASP A 34 1.65 17.58 4.26
C ASP A 34 2.26 16.89 3.03
N GLU A 35 1.47 16.84 1.94
CA GLU A 35 2.00 16.45 0.64
C GLU A 35 2.90 17.55 0.09
N GLN A 36 4.12 17.18 -0.24
CA GLN A 36 5.05 18.04 -0.95
C GLN A 36 5.14 17.56 -2.39
N GLU A 37 4.70 18.39 -3.31
CA GLU A 37 4.76 18.14 -4.74
C GLU A 37 6.20 17.80 -5.18
N ASN A 38 6.33 16.79 -6.04
CA ASN A 38 7.60 16.26 -6.55
C ASN A 38 8.57 15.72 -5.46
N ALA A 39 8.14 15.50 -4.22
CA ALA A 39 8.94 14.81 -3.21
C ALA A 39 9.02 13.31 -3.50
N TYR A 40 10.00 12.64 -2.89
CA TYR A 40 10.07 11.18 -2.85
C TYR A 40 9.92 10.68 -1.40
N TYR A 41 8.76 10.10 -1.09
CA TYR A 41 8.47 9.48 0.18
C TYR A 41 9.01 8.06 0.19
N LYS A 42 10.14 7.88 0.84
CA LYS A 42 10.93 6.64 0.82
C LYS A 42 10.79 5.85 2.11
N ASP A 43 10.71 4.54 1.97
CA ASP A 43 10.85 3.60 3.10
C ASP A 43 12.32 3.54 3.56
N LEU A 44 12.72 4.54 4.35
CA LEU A 44 14.10 4.71 4.81
C LEU A 44 14.59 3.59 5.72
N ASN A 45 13.68 2.90 6.40
CA ASN A 45 13.98 1.87 7.38
C ASN A 45 13.71 0.44 6.84
N ASN A 46 13.28 0.30 5.58
CA ASN A 46 12.87 -0.97 4.98
C ASN A 46 11.74 -1.66 5.77
N GLU A 47 10.82 -0.90 6.34
CA GLU A 47 9.72 -1.41 7.15
C GLU A 47 8.70 -2.19 6.33
N LEU A 48 8.56 -1.86 5.04
CA LEU A 48 7.66 -2.57 4.12
C LEU A 48 8.16 -3.97 3.75
N ASN A 49 9.47 -4.24 3.82
CA ASN A 49 10.05 -5.50 3.35
C ASN A 49 9.50 -6.74 4.07
N SER A 50 9.11 -6.59 5.34
CA SER A 50 8.60 -7.71 6.15
C SER A 50 7.21 -8.19 5.72
N PHE A 51 6.53 -7.45 4.85
CA PHE A 51 5.20 -7.77 4.35
C PHE A 51 5.22 -8.38 2.95
N GLU A 52 6.36 -8.33 2.24
CA GLU A 52 6.51 -8.91 0.91
C GLU A 52 6.42 -10.44 0.94
N GLY A 53 5.76 -10.98 -0.06
CA GLY A 53 5.66 -12.43 -0.25
C GLY A 53 4.27 -12.88 -0.66
N THR A 54 4.11 -14.20 -0.65
CA THR A 54 2.84 -14.88 -0.88
C THR A 54 2.32 -15.39 0.45
N TRP A 55 1.10 -15.03 0.77
CA TRP A 55 0.47 -15.31 2.05
C TRP A 55 -0.87 -15.99 1.83
N LEU A 56 -1.19 -17.00 2.65
CA LEU A 56 -2.42 -17.77 2.53
C LEU A 56 -3.15 -17.86 3.87
N TYR A 57 -4.36 -17.35 3.90
CA TYR A 57 -5.35 -17.59 4.95
C TYR A 57 -6.29 -18.72 4.54
N THR A 58 -6.65 -19.61 5.47
CA THR A 58 -7.63 -20.67 5.26
C THR A 58 -8.54 -20.82 6.47
N ASP A 59 -9.84 -20.97 6.20
CA ASP A 59 -10.86 -21.32 7.18
C ASP A 59 -11.86 -22.28 6.52
N GLY A 60 -11.73 -23.57 6.85
CA GLY A 60 -12.48 -24.65 6.22
C GLY A 60 -12.29 -24.67 4.70
N ASN A 61 -13.37 -24.43 3.96
CA ASN A 61 -13.37 -24.38 2.49
C ASN A 61 -13.26 -22.94 1.95
N THR A 62 -12.96 -21.97 2.81
CA THR A 62 -12.72 -20.58 2.43
C THR A 62 -11.24 -20.28 2.50
N SER A 63 -10.72 -19.58 1.53
CA SER A 63 -9.33 -19.11 1.54
C SER A 63 -9.16 -17.75 0.88
N LEU A 64 -8.20 -17.00 1.41
CA LEU A 64 -7.73 -15.75 0.82
C LEU A 64 -6.22 -15.85 0.65
N LYS A 65 -5.77 -15.86 -0.59
CA LYS A 65 -4.37 -15.81 -0.96
C LYS A 65 -4.05 -14.39 -1.42
N ILE A 66 -3.01 -13.80 -0.86
CA ILE A 66 -2.50 -12.50 -1.27
C ILE A 66 -1.04 -12.63 -1.72
N VAL A 67 -0.67 -11.88 -2.75
CA VAL A 67 0.71 -11.72 -3.19
C VAL A 67 1.05 -10.24 -3.06
N LEU A 68 2.05 -9.92 -2.26
CA LEU A 68 2.46 -8.55 -1.93
C LEU A 68 3.87 -8.31 -2.42
N GLU A 69 4.08 -7.22 -3.14
CA GLU A 69 5.39 -6.79 -3.64
C GLU A 69 5.64 -5.31 -3.34
N LYS A 70 6.84 -5.00 -2.90
CA LYS A 70 7.28 -3.61 -2.73
C LYS A 70 7.64 -3.00 -4.07
N ARG A 71 7.04 -1.87 -4.38
CA ARG A 71 7.40 -1.03 -5.52
C ARG A 71 8.10 0.22 -5.03
N LEU A 72 9.20 0.57 -5.69
CA LEU A 72 9.99 1.74 -5.33
C LEU A 72 9.63 2.92 -6.24
N MET A 73 9.57 4.11 -5.63
CA MET A 73 9.50 5.37 -6.35
C MET A 73 8.34 5.43 -7.37
N GLN A 74 7.16 4.95 -6.98
CA GLN A 74 5.95 5.04 -7.80
C GLN A 74 5.41 6.46 -7.79
N PHE A 75 5.04 6.98 -8.95
CA PHE A 75 4.49 8.33 -9.10
C PHE A 75 2.96 8.27 -9.10
N ASN A 76 2.31 9.04 -8.22
CA ASN A 76 0.85 9.08 -8.08
C ASN A 76 0.19 10.31 -8.72
N GLY A 77 0.94 11.09 -9.50
CA GLY A 77 0.47 12.33 -10.09
C GLY A 77 1.06 13.58 -9.43
N ASP A 78 1.34 13.54 -8.14
CA ASP A 78 1.83 14.68 -7.36
C ASP A 78 3.24 14.47 -6.78
N TYR A 79 3.53 13.27 -6.28
CA TYR A 79 4.80 12.90 -5.66
C TYR A 79 5.18 11.44 -5.96
N TYR A 80 6.39 11.06 -5.58
CA TYR A 80 6.86 9.67 -5.66
C TYR A 80 6.79 9.01 -4.28
N THR A 81 6.48 7.72 -4.24
CA THR A 81 6.46 6.98 -2.98
C THR A 81 6.90 5.52 -3.16
N ASP A 82 7.48 4.94 -2.10
CA ASP A 82 7.57 3.49 -1.96
C ASP A 82 6.25 2.98 -1.38
N LEU A 83 5.74 1.88 -1.92
CA LEU A 83 4.52 1.25 -1.43
C LEU A 83 4.54 -0.27 -1.63
N ILE A 84 3.65 -0.95 -0.94
CA ILE A 84 3.27 -2.33 -1.26
C ILE A 84 2.15 -2.27 -2.29
N VAL A 85 2.28 -3.06 -3.33
CA VAL A 85 1.18 -3.42 -4.23
C VAL A 85 0.90 -4.90 -4.13
N GLY A 86 -0.30 -5.32 -4.48
CA GLY A 86 -0.64 -6.73 -4.40
C GLY A 86 -1.86 -7.12 -5.20
N GLU A 87 -2.01 -8.44 -5.28
CA GLU A 87 -3.11 -9.10 -5.95
C GLU A 87 -3.61 -10.25 -5.09
N TYR A 88 -4.85 -10.68 -5.30
CA TYR A 88 -5.43 -11.70 -4.48
C TYR A 88 -6.31 -12.72 -5.22
N GLN A 89 -6.47 -13.88 -4.57
CA GLN A 89 -7.44 -14.90 -4.94
C GLN A 89 -8.32 -15.19 -3.73
N TYR A 90 -9.62 -15.09 -3.91
CA TYR A 90 -10.60 -15.41 -2.88
C TYR A 90 -11.47 -16.60 -3.28
N ILE A 91 -11.47 -17.61 -2.43
CA ILE A 91 -12.30 -18.80 -2.55
C ILE A 91 -13.27 -18.81 -1.39
N LYS A 92 -14.58 -18.93 -1.64
CA LYS A 92 -15.63 -19.02 -0.61
C LYS A 92 -16.40 -20.32 -0.78
N ASN A 93 -16.42 -21.13 0.25
CA ASN A 93 -17.08 -22.43 0.24
C ASN A 93 -16.61 -23.36 -0.92
N GLY A 94 -15.31 -23.35 -1.19
CA GLY A 94 -14.70 -24.14 -2.28
C GLY A 94 -14.93 -23.61 -3.69
N VAL A 95 -15.55 -22.42 -3.83
CA VAL A 95 -15.79 -21.78 -5.13
C VAL A 95 -14.94 -20.52 -5.26
N GLU A 96 -14.10 -20.46 -6.29
CA GLU A 96 -13.34 -19.25 -6.62
C GLU A 96 -14.31 -18.11 -6.96
N LYS A 97 -14.19 -17.00 -6.24
CA LYS A 97 -15.00 -15.80 -6.43
C LYS A 97 -14.21 -14.73 -7.17
N ILE A 98 -12.96 -14.53 -6.79
CA ILE A 98 -12.06 -13.50 -7.33
C ILE A 98 -10.69 -14.12 -7.52
N ASN A 99 -10.03 -13.78 -8.64
CA ASN A 99 -8.65 -14.14 -8.86
C ASN A 99 -7.97 -13.09 -9.77
N THR A 100 -7.17 -12.24 -9.16
CA THR A 100 -6.42 -11.18 -9.84
C THR A 100 -4.91 -11.45 -9.87
N LEU A 101 -4.45 -12.60 -9.35
CA LEU A 101 -3.03 -12.90 -9.14
C LEU A 101 -2.15 -12.75 -10.40
N ASN A 102 -2.71 -12.92 -11.59
CA ASN A 102 -1.98 -12.75 -12.85
C ASN A 102 -1.64 -11.29 -13.18
N GLN A 103 -2.20 -10.33 -12.45
CA GLN A 103 -1.96 -8.90 -12.66
C GLN A 103 -0.72 -8.39 -11.92
N ILE A 104 -0.18 -9.14 -10.96
CA ILE A 104 0.94 -8.67 -10.11
C ILE A 104 2.16 -8.19 -10.91
N ASN A 105 2.43 -8.79 -12.06
CA ASN A 105 3.55 -8.42 -12.93
C ASN A 105 3.22 -7.32 -13.96
N GLN A 106 2.01 -6.77 -13.92
CA GLN A 106 1.63 -5.67 -14.80
C GLN A 106 2.14 -4.34 -14.22
N ASP A 107 2.40 -3.39 -15.09
CA ASP A 107 2.81 -2.04 -14.68
C ASP A 107 1.56 -1.17 -14.48
N LEU A 108 0.88 -1.40 -13.37
CA LEU A 108 -0.35 -0.69 -12.99
C LEU A 108 -0.08 0.48 -12.02
N GLY A 109 1.19 0.67 -11.61
CA GLY A 109 1.53 1.66 -10.59
C GLY A 109 0.85 1.36 -9.26
N GLU A 110 0.10 2.31 -8.72
CA GLU A 110 -0.72 2.15 -7.52
C GLU A 110 -2.14 1.60 -7.78
N ASN A 111 -2.49 1.27 -9.03
CA ASN A 111 -3.81 0.74 -9.38
C ASN A 111 -3.88 -0.80 -9.33
N HIS A 112 -3.06 -1.44 -8.52
CA HIS A 112 -3.21 -2.84 -8.16
C HIS A 112 -4.40 -3.03 -7.21
N ASN A 113 -4.99 -4.23 -7.16
CA ASN A 113 -6.16 -4.49 -6.31
C ASN A 113 -5.87 -4.49 -4.81
N ILE A 114 -4.59 -4.51 -4.43
CA ILE A 114 -4.12 -4.24 -3.07
C ILE A 114 -3.02 -3.18 -3.19
N GLU A 115 -3.09 -2.11 -2.37
CA GLU A 115 -2.07 -1.09 -2.38
C GLU A 115 -1.97 -0.36 -1.03
N GLY A 116 -0.82 0.25 -0.75
CA GLY A 116 -0.63 1.15 0.38
C GLY A 116 0.76 1.12 1.01
N ASN A 117 0.95 2.02 1.95
CA ASN A 117 2.22 2.19 2.66
C ASN A 117 2.07 2.80 4.06
N PHE A 118 0.88 2.71 4.65
CA PHE A 118 0.61 3.34 5.94
C PHE A 118 1.13 2.49 7.09
N ILE A 119 2.23 2.94 7.70
CA ILE A 119 2.86 2.30 8.84
C ILE A 119 2.36 2.89 10.15
N TYR A 120 1.83 2.04 11.01
CA TYR A 120 1.43 2.36 12.39
C TYR A 120 2.37 1.67 13.38
N LYS A 121 2.71 2.38 14.46
CA LYS A 121 3.60 1.88 15.54
C LYS A 121 3.00 2.00 16.93
N ASN A 122 1.73 2.37 17.03
CA ASN A 122 1.02 2.46 18.30
C ASN A 122 -0.22 1.55 18.27
N CYS A 123 -0.60 1.04 19.42
CA CYS A 123 -1.72 0.13 19.56
C CYS A 123 -3.08 0.83 19.71
N ASN A 124 -3.12 2.16 19.71
CA ASN A 124 -4.36 2.93 19.89
C ASN A 124 -5.18 3.04 18.60
N ILE A 125 -4.54 2.86 17.46
CA ILE A 125 -5.18 2.89 16.14
C ILE A 125 -5.37 1.45 15.70
N PHE A 126 -6.62 1.05 15.44
CA PHE A 126 -6.99 -0.34 15.12
C PHE A 126 -6.46 -1.33 16.16
N PRO A 127 -6.94 -1.25 17.41
CA PRO A 127 -6.45 -2.08 18.49
C PRO A 127 -6.71 -3.56 18.22
N VAL A 128 -5.73 -4.41 18.54
CA VAL A 128 -5.84 -5.87 18.58
C VAL A 128 -5.31 -6.35 19.92
N ASP A 129 -5.83 -7.46 20.42
CA ASP A 129 -5.58 -7.95 21.77
C ASP A 129 -4.09 -8.21 22.07
N ASP A 130 -3.32 -8.59 21.05
CA ASP A 130 -1.90 -8.93 21.15
C ASP A 130 -0.95 -7.89 20.55
N CYS A 131 -1.41 -6.65 20.38
CA CYS A 131 -0.59 -5.56 19.89
C CYS A 131 0.44 -5.14 20.95
N VAL A 132 1.66 -4.88 20.51
CA VAL A 132 2.74 -4.35 21.34
C VAL A 132 3.15 -2.96 20.82
N ASP A 133 3.26 -1.98 21.72
CA ASP A 133 3.70 -0.63 21.32
C ASP A 133 5.08 -0.68 20.66
N GLY A 134 5.19 0.01 19.53
CA GLY A 134 6.38 -0.02 18.67
C GLY A 134 6.35 -1.11 17.59
N GLU A 135 5.39 -2.03 17.64
CA GLU A 135 5.17 -3.02 16.58
C GLU A 135 4.86 -2.32 15.24
N ILE A 136 5.54 -2.78 14.18
CA ILE A 136 5.28 -2.29 12.82
C ILE A 136 4.03 -2.97 12.28
N ARG A 137 3.02 -2.17 11.97
CA ARG A 137 1.78 -2.60 11.37
C ARG A 137 1.58 -1.86 10.06
N LEU A 138 1.17 -2.58 9.03
CA LEU A 138 0.92 -2.04 7.71
C LEU A 138 -0.58 -2.05 7.41
N MET A 139 -1.13 -0.90 7.06
CA MET A 139 -2.46 -0.80 6.50
C MET A 139 -2.36 -0.69 4.99
N LEU A 140 -3.10 -1.55 4.31
CA LEU A 140 -3.28 -1.57 2.86
C LEU A 140 -4.77 -1.43 2.55
N PHE A 141 -5.06 -0.92 1.38
CA PHE A 141 -6.38 -0.90 0.78
C PHE A 141 -6.56 -2.12 -0.12
N ILE A 142 -7.74 -2.72 -0.11
CA ILE A 142 -8.13 -3.82 -1.01
C ILE A 142 -9.39 -3.44 -1.76
N ASP A 143 -9.35 -3.51 -3.08
CA ASP A 143 -10.51 -3.38 -3.93
C ASP A 143 -11.26 -4.71 -4.07
N ASP A 144 -12.53 -4.74 -3.68
CA ASP A 144 -13.43 -5.83 -4.02
C ASP A 144 -14.03 -5.60 -5.41
N ILE A 145 -13.39 -6.18 -6.40
CA ILE A 145 -13.72 -5.96 -7.82
C ILE A 145 -15.13 -6.45 -8.24
N LEU A 146 -15.83 -7.23 -7.40
CA LEU A 146 -17.18 -7.70 -7.70
C LEU A 146 -18.26 -6.76 -7.18
N THR A 147 -17.96 -6.00 -6.14
CA THR A 147 -18.93 -5.13 -5.47
C THR A 147 -18.57 -3.66 -5.55
N ASP A 148 -17.40 -3.33 -6.13
CA ASP A 148 -16.84 -1.98 -6.19
C ASP A 148 -16.77 -1.34 -4.78
N LYS A 149 -16.30 -2.14 -3.81
CA LYS A 149 -16.13 -1.75 -2.41
C LYS A 149 -14.66 -1.79 -2.01
N GLY A 150 -14.26 -0.77 -1.28
CA GLY A 150 -12.95 -0.73 -0.66
C GLY A 150 -12.95 -1.35 0.74
N LEU A 151 -11.93 -2.10 1.06
CA LEU A 151 -11.65 -2.63 2.38
C LEU A 151 -10.25 -2.22 2.82
N ASP A 152 -10.10 -1.88 4.09
CA ASP A 152 -8.79 -1.72 4.72
C ASP A 152 -8.35 -3.04 5.34
N ILE A 153 -7.13 -3.48 5.06
CA ILE A 153 -6.50 -4.62 5.75
C ILE A 153 -5.32 -4.13 6.56
N ILE A 154 -5.32 -4.46 7.85
CA ILE A 154 -4.23 -4.14 8.76
C ILE A 154 -3.44 -5.41 9.04
N LEU A 155 -2.17 -5.40 8.69
CA LEU A 155 -1.25 -6.53 8.75
C LEU A 155 -0.26 -6.38 9.91
N HIS A 156 -0.04 -7.47 10.64
CA HIS A 156 0.92 -7.59 11.72
C HIS A 156 1.82 -8.80 11.50
N ASN A 157 3.13 -8.62 11.63
CA ASN A 157 4.07 -9.75 11.55
C ASN A 157 3.92 -10.68 12.75
N ARG A 158 3.87 -11.97 12.51
CA ARG A 158 3.81 -13.03 13.51
C ARG A 158 4.70 -14.21 13.11
N ILE A 159 5.00 -15.07 14.07
CA ILE A 159 5.58 -16.40 13.83
C ILE A 159 4.61 -17.42 14.41
N VAL A 160 4.20 -18.36 13.58
CA VAL A 160 3.30 -19.46 13.96
C VAL A 160 4.00 -20.78 13.63
N ASP A 161 4.22 -21.61 14.62
CA ASP A 161 4.91 -22.90 14.49
C ASP A 161 6.27 -22.81 13.76
N GLY A 162 6.99 -21.70 13.96
CA GLY A 162 8.30 -21.42 13.35
C GLY A 162 8.22 -20.90 11.91
N GLN A 163 7.04 -20.68 11.36
CA GLN A 163 6.83 -20.09 10.04
C GLN A 163 6.47 -18.61 10.15
N GLU A 164 6.90 -17.83 9.17
CA GLU A 164 6.47 -16.43 9.03
C GLU A 164 4.97 -16.38 8.73
N ALA A 165 4.29 -15.49 9.43
CA ALA A 165 2.84 -15.30 9.33
C ALA A 165 2.49 -13.82 9.40
N LEU A 166 1.31 -13.47 8.86
CA LEU A 166 0.68 -12.17 9.07
C LEU A 166 -0.66 -12.40 9.79
N LYS A 167 -0.83 -11.74 10.93
CA LYS A 167 -2.15 -11.57 11.52
C LYS A 167 -2.81 -10.37 10.87
N ALA A 168 -4.05 -10.53 10.43
CA ALA A 168 -4.76 -9.49 9.70
C ALA A 168 -6.17 -9.26 10.25
N ASN A 169 -6.56 -7.99 10.25
CA ASN A 169 -7.95 -7.57 10.42
C ASN A 169 -8.37 -6.81 9.17
N MET A 170 -9.53 -7.14 8.63
CA MET A 170 -10.16 -6.43 7.53
C MET A 170 -11.40 -5.68 8.02
N LEU A 171 -11.58 -4.48 7.52
CA LEU A 171 -12.74 -3.64 7.82
C LEU A 171 -13.11 -2.83 6.58
N GLU A 172 -14.34 -2.37 6.54
CA GLU A 172 -14.79 -1.47 5.49
C GLU A 172 -13.97 -0.19 5.49
N SER A 173 -13.44 0.18 4.34
CA SER A 173 -12.75 1.46 4.15
C SER A 173 -13.74 2.60 4.31
N GLY A 174 -13.52 3.45 5.32
CA GLY A 174 -14.49 4.36 5.91
C GLY A 174 -15.11 5.41 5.01
N GLY A 175 -15.98 4.98 4.12
CA GLY A 175 -16.96 5.85 3.50
C GLY A 175 -18.25 5.85 4.30
N MET A 176 -18.70 7.01 4.80
CA MET A 176 -20.09 7.11 5.27
C MET A 176 -21.03 6.80 4.11
N ILE A 177 -21.65 5.62 4.14
CA ILE A 177 -22.75 5.32 3.23
C ILE A 177 -23.94 6.15 3.71
N THR A 178 -24.22 7.26 3.06
CA THR A 178 -25.44 8.02 3.28
C THR A 178 -26.53 7.38 2.41
N SER A 179 -27.42 6.60 3.02
CA SER A 179 -28.64 6.14 2.37
C SER A 179 -29.79 7.09 2.72
N ASN A 180 -30.62 7.44 1.74
CA ASN A 180 -31.89 8.10 2.02
C ASN A 180 -32.95 7.06 2.44
N PRO A 181 -33.95 7.45 3.22
CA PRO A 181 -35.04 6.56 3.55
C PRO A 181 -35.72 6.01 2.27
N GLY A 182 -35.61 4.69 2.07
CA GLY A 182 -36.15 4.00 0.89
C GLY A 182 -35.15 3.58 -0.15
N ASP A 183 -33.88 3.96 0.01
CA ASP A 183 -32.79 3.40 -0.80
C ASP A 183 -32.55 1.91 -0.46
N PRO A 184 -32.17 1.07 -1.43
CA PRO A 184 -31.81 -0.31 -1.13
C PRO A 184 -30.59 -0.33 -0.20
N GLU A 185 -30.54 -1.32 0.69
CA GLU A 185 -29.34 -1.54 1.51
C GLU A 185 -28.11 -1.76 0.61
N PRO A 186 -26.96 -1.17 0.97
CA PRO A 186 -25.72 -1.38 0.21
C PRO A 186 -25.37 -2.87 0.18
N SER A 187 -24.89 -3.35 -0.96
CA SER A 187 -24.42 -4.72 -1.08
C SER A 187 -23.22 -4.95 -0.14
N GLU A 188 -23.19 -6.10 0.52
CA GLU A 188 -22.03 -6.53 1.28
C GLU A 188 -20.81 -6.76 0.35
N PRO A 189 -19.57 -6.43 0.78
CA PRO A 189 -18.38 -6.88 0.08
C PRO A 189 -18.35 -8.41 -0.04
N THR A 190 -17.74 -8.92 -1.10
CA THR A 190 -17.63 -10.37 -1.33
C THR A 190 -16.94 -11.09 -0.16
N MET A 191 -15.96 -10.42 0.45
CA MET A 191 -15.20 -10.91 1.61
C MET A 191 -15.87 -10.62 2.96
N GLY A 192 -17.00 -9.88 2.97
CA GLY A 192 -17.69 -9.42 4.19
C GLY A 192 -17.21 -8.05 4.66
N TRP A 193 -18.02 -7.38 5.52
CA TRP A 193 -17.76 -6.04 6.03
C TRP A 193 -16.62 -5.97 7.04
N GLN A 194 -16.45 -7.04 7.80
CA GLN A 194 -15.44 -7.13 8.84
C GLN A 194 -14.99 -8.57 9.02
N THR A 195 -13.68 -8.78 9.01
CA THR A 195 -13.08 -10.07 9.30
C THR A 195 -11.87 -9.85 10.21
N GLU A 196 -11.90 -10.46 11.39
CA GLU A 196 -10.89 -10.26 12.41
C GLU A 196 -10.01 -11.50 12.59
N ASN A 197 -8.79 -11.27 13.07
CA ASN A 197 -7.85 -12.31 13.49
C ASN A 197 -7.55 -13.36 12.41
N MET A 198 -7.56 -12.97 11.14
CA MET A 198 -7.11 -13.84 10.06
C MET A 198 -5.62 -14.14 10.22
N MET A 199 -5.24 -15.40 10.17
CA MET A 199 -3.84 -15.78 10.21
C MET A 199 -3.40 -16.28 8.83
N PHE A 200 -2.60 -15.48 8.17
CA PHE A 200 -1.98 -15.81 6.91
C PHE A 200 -0.63 -16.47 7.15
N ILE A 201 -0.38 -17.61 6.53
CA ILE A 201 0.91 -18.30 6.57
C ILE A 201 1.66 -18.06 5.29
N LYS A 202 2.96 -17.77 5.38
CA LYS A 202 3.84 -17.54 4.23
C LYS A 202 3.98 -18.81 3.41
N GLN A 203 3.96 -18.69 2.08
CA GLN A 203 4.02 -19.80 1.14
C GLN A 203 5.39 -19.90 0.46
#